data_aeaf2c77b4b00d87cbe6f4dbd04761e5
#
_entry.id   aeaf2c77b4b00d87cbe6f4dbd04761e5
#
_cell.length_a   1.000
_cell.length_b   1.000
_cell.length_c   1.000
_cell.angle_alpha   90.00
_cell.angle_beta   90.00
_cell.angle_gamma   90.00
#
_symmetry.space_group_name_H-M   'P 1'
#
loop_
_entity.id
_entity.type
_entity.pdbx_description
1 polymer ?
#
loop_
_entity_poly.entity_id
_entity_poly.type
_entity_poly.pdbx_seq_one_letter_code
_entity_poly.pdbx_strand_id
1 'polypeptide(L)'
;MENLPRLLEKYIESQKFPGIEWIIKLNEKKYSGCIGYLNLENKKKLNEHCSYRIWSMTKPIISIVILQLIEEKKIKFEDPIKLYLPCFDNLKVLKENAKSIKDTTNVKNDPTIKDLLLHTAGFSYNFLGDIVAEEYHNIGLFYSDHTSLEEEIDALSNIPLLYEPGTRWVYSVSIDVLARIIEVVEKNSLEFQLKKRIFEPLEMINTSFSINLNERSLMNSYHYDNLSKKLVKPDVNPRYISNYGYPTNGKNFARGGIGLYSTANDYLLFTEMLQTGLSQKGEKIISAEMLKNATQNQIPKTFLPFQIKNFDINILDENVFEPYGWGYGFRVNLQNSNFNNKGEFGWGGAANTYFLVDP
;
A
#
# COMPACT_ATOMS: atom_id res chain seq x y z
N MET A 1 -25.84 11.45 6.14
CA MET A 1 -24.85 12.06 5.24
C MET A 1 -24.81 13.58 5.31
N GLU A 2 -25.95 14.28 5.51
CA GLU A 2 -26.02 15.75 5.58
C GLU A 2 -25.13 16.38 6.66
N ASN A 3 -24.91 15.69 7.77
CA ASN A 3 -24.05 16.19 8.86
C ASN A 3 -22.55 15.90 8.68
N LEU A 4 -22.15 15.09 7.66
CA LEU A 4 -20.75 14.70 7.48
C LEU A 4 -19.83 15.90 7.25
N PRO A 5 -20.14 16.87 6.35
CA PRO A 5 -19.29 18.03 6.15
C PRO A 5 -19.02 18.79 7.44
N ARG A 6 -20.08 19.05 8.24
CA ARG A 6 -19.97 19.76 9.52
C ARG A 6 -19.13 19.00 10.55
N LEU A 7 -19.19 17.66 10.54
CA LEU A 7 -18.35 16.85 11.41
C LEU A 7 -16.87 16.95 11.00
N LEU A 8 -16.59 16.86 9.70
CA LEU A 8 -15.23 16.91 9.16
C LEU A 8 -14.62 18.31 9.30
N GLU A 9 -15.43 19.38 9.23
CA GLU A 9 -15.01 20.76 9.41
C GLU A 9 -14.28 20.99 10.74
N LYS A 10 -14.71 20.34 11.82
CA LYS A 10 -14.06 20.40 13.13
C LYS A 10 -12.59 19.94 13.09
N TYR A 11 -12.26 19.00 12.22
CA TYR A 11 -10.87 18.52 12.08
C TYR A 11 -9.99 19.50 11.30
N ILE A 12 -10.59 20.29 10.40
CA ILE A 12 -9.90 21.39 9.71
C ILE A 12 -9.68 22.55 10.67
N GLU A 13 -10.72 22.98 11.42
CA GLU A 13 -10.66 24.05 12.40
C GLU A 13 -9.64 23.75 13.51
N SER A 14 -9.57 22.51 13.98
CA SER A 14 -8.58 22.05 14.97
C SER A 14 -7.18 21.80 14.39
N GLN A 15 -6.96 22.13 13.12
CA GLN A 15 -5.69 21.96 12.42
C GLN A 15 -5.13 20.52 12.45
N LYS A 16 -5.98 19.51 12.56
CA LYS A 16 -5.56 18.10 12.48
C LYS A 16 -5.36 17.63 11.05
N PHE A 17 -6.12 18.20 10.11
CA PHE A 17 -5.98 17.94 8.67
C PHE A 17 -5.97 19.25 7.90
N PRO A 18 -5.16 19.35 6.82
CA PRO A 18 -5.14 20.55 5.98
C PRO A 18 -6.37 20.65 5.10
N GLY A 19 -6.87 19.53 4.64
CA GLY A 19 -8.07 19.36 3.82
C GLY A 19 -8.50 17.91 3.81
N ILE A 20 -9.77 17.67 3.54
CA ILE A 20 -10.38 16.33 3.48
C ILE A 20 -11.25 16.28 2.23
N GLU A 21 -11.05 15.26 1.40
CA GLU A 21 -11.95 14.87 0.31
C GLU A 21 -12.51 13.49 0.62
N TRP A 22 -13.77 13.27 0.32
CA TRP A 22 -14.43 11.98 0.49
C TRP A 22 -15.35 11.66 -0.66
N ILE A 23 -15.47 10.39 -0.97
CA ILE A 23 -16.51 9.82 -1.81
C ILE A 23 -17.05 8.59 -1.10
N ILE A 24 -18.37 8.51 -0.99
CA ILE A 24 -19.08 7.38 -0.41
C ILE A 24 -20.15 6.95 -1.40
N LYS A 25 -20.11 5.69 -1.81
CA LYS A 25 -21.16 5.06 -2.62
C LYS A 25 -21.95 4.09 -1.75
N LEU A 26 -23.24 4.32 -1.64
CA LEU A 26 -24.20 3.45 -0.93
C LEU A 26 -25.27 3.00 -1.94
N ASN A 27 -25.21 1.75 -2.34
CA ASN A 27 -25.99 1.24 -3.46
C ASN A 27 -25.75 2.11 -4.72
N GLU A 28 -26.80 2.63 -5.34
CA GLU A 28 -26.71 3.50 -6.52
C GLU A 28 -26.47 4.99 -6.20
N LYS A 29 -26.43 5.37 -4.91
CA LYS A 29 -26.26 6.77 -4.50
C LYS A 29 -24.78 7.07 -4.18
N LYS A 30 -24.25 8.10 -4.84
CA LYS A 30 -22.93 8.66 -4.58
C LYS A 30 -23.06 9.94 -3.76
N TYR A 31 -22.25 10.05 -2.71
CA TYR A 31 -22.08 11.24 -1.88
C TYR A 31 -20.61 11.63 -1.92
N SER A 32 -20.31 12.85 -2.29
CA SER A 32 -18.94 13.35 -2.34
C SER A 32 -18.86 14.76 -1.78
N GLY A 33 -17.64 15.16 -1.44
CA GLY A 33 -17.34 16.53 -1.06
C GLY A 33 -15.88 16.69 -0.68
N CYS A 34 -15.49 17.95 -0.55
CA CYS A 34 -14.16 18.31 -0.07
C CYS A 34 -14.24 19.59 0.77
N ILE A 35 -13.36 19.70 1.76
CA ILE A 35 -13.22 20.89 2.63
C ILE A 35 -11.76 21.18 2.92
N GLY A 36 -11.46 22.41 3.31
CA GLY A 36 -10.10 22.84 3.69
C GLY A 36 -9.23 23.22 2.51
N TYR A 37 -7.94 22.93 2.61
CA TYR A 37 -6.93 23.46 1.71
C TYR A 37 -6.05 22.37 1.13
N LEU A 38 -5.73 22.48 -0.15
CA LEU A 38 -4.73 21.72 -0.84
C LEU A 38 -3.31 22.15 -0.44
N ASN A 39 -3.16 23.44 -0.16
CA ASN A 39 -1.90 24.06 0.25
C ASN A 39 -2.23 25.12 1.31
N LEU A 40 -1.67 24.98 2.52
CA LEU A 40 -1.93 25.87 3.65
C LEU A 40 -1.20 27.21 3.51
N GLU A 41 0.00 27.22 2.91
CA GLU A 41 0.84 28.40 2.84
C GLU A 41 0.23 29.50 1.95
N ASN A 42 -0.28 29.09 0.79
CA ASN A 42 -0.93 30.02 -0.15
C ASN A 42 -2.45 29.99 -0.06
N LYS A 43 -3.01 29.25 0.91
CA LYS A 43 -4.45 29.09 1.14
C LYS A 43 -5.21 28.59 -0.09
N LYS A 44 -4.56 27.79 -0.96
CA LYS A 44 -5.22 27.19 -2.12
C LYS A 44 -6.25 26.18 -1.63
N LYS A 45 -7.52 26.40 -1.97
CA LYS A 45 -8.61 25.52 -1.58
C LYS A 45 -8.51 24.16 -2.23
N LEU A 46 -8.92 23.13 -1.48
CA LEU A 46 -9.12 21.79 -2.00
C LEU A 46 -10.33 21.76 -2.95
N ASN A 47 -10.28 20.93 -3.98
CA ASN A 47 -11.41 20.66 -4.87
C ASN A 47 -11.38 19.18 -5.31
N GLU A 48 -12.47 18.68 -5.87
CA GLU A 48 -12.68 17.27 -6.25
C GLU A 48 -11.83 16.80 -7.45
N HIS A 49 -10.93 17.63 -7.96
CA HIS A 49 -10.01 17.28 -9.07
C HIS A 49 -8.56 17.16 -8.61
N CYS A 50 -8.36 17.14 -7.29
CA CYS A 50 -7.02 17.04 -6.73
C CYS A 50 -6.48 15.61 -6.84
N SER A 51 -5.18 15.53 -7.07
CA SER A 51 -4.45 14.27 -6.99
C SER A 51 -3.81 14.11 -5.62
N TYR A 52 -3.67 12.88 -5.21
CA TYR A 52 -3.05 12.48 -3.95
C TYR A 52 -1.93 11.50 -4.20
N ARG A 53 -0.88 11.55 -3.39
CA ARG A 53 0.03 10.42 -3.21
C ARG A 53 -0.71 9.37 -2.41
N ILE A 54 -1.05 8.24 -3.03
CA ILE A 54 -1.89 7.23 -2.36
C ILE A 54 -1.09 6.22 -1.54
N TRP A 55 0.25 6.30 -1.58
CA TRP A 55 1.13 5.47 -0.77
C TRP A 55 0.75 3.99 -0.81
N SER A 56 0.55 3.38 0.35
CA SER A 56 0.27 1.95 0.46
C SER A 56 -1.08 1.50 -0.12
N MET A 57 -1.95 2.42 -0.52
CA MET A 57 -3.10 2.07 -1.36
C MET A 57 -2.68 1.60 -2.78
N THR A 58 -1.40 1.73 -3.14
CA THR A 58 -0.79 1.07 -4.31
C THR A 58 -0.85 -0.46 -4.18
N LYS A 59 -0.65 -1.02 -2.98
CA LYS A 59 -0.54 -2.47 -2.73
C LYS A 59 -1.74 -3.30 -3.19
N PRO A 60 -2.99 -2.92 -2.90
CA PRO A 60 -4.17 -3.63 -3.41
C PRO A 60 -4.18 -3.75 -4.92
N ILE A 61 -3.78 -2.71 -5.65
CA ILE A 61 -3.74 -2.70 -7.12
C ILE A 61 -2.72 -3.73 -7.63
N ILE A 62 -1.51 -3.75 -7.05
CA ILE A 62 -0.49 -4.77 -7.37
C ILE A 62 -1.00 -6.18 -7.06
N SER A 63 -1.65 -6.35 -5.90
CA SER A 63 -2.18 -7.66 -5.49
C SER A 63 -3.22 -8.19 -6.49
N ILE A 64 -4.11 -7.34 -7.00
CA ILE A 64 -5.08 -7.74 -8.05
C ILE A 64 -4.35 -8.21 -9.31
N VAL A 65 -3.28 -7.53 -9.75
CA VAL A 65 -2.51 -7.97 -10.94
C VAL A 65 -1.85 -9.33 -10.69
N ILE A 66 -1.28 -9.57 -9.52
CA ILE A 66 -0.73 -10.91 -9.16
C ILE A 66 -1.83 -11.97 -9.21
N LEU A 67 -3.00 -11.68 -8.67
CA LEU A 67 -4.13 -12.62 -8.69
C LEU A 67 -4.64 -12.89 -10.12
N GLN A 68 -4.61 -11.88 -11.02
CA GLN A 68 -4.87 -12.09 -12.45
C GLN A 68 -3.85 -13.05 -13.08
N LEU A 69 -2.55 -12.87 -12.76
CA LEU A 69 -1.51 -13.77 -13.28
C LEU A 69 -1.67 -15.22 -12.76
N ILE A 70 -2.18 -15.39 -11.54
CA ILE A 70 -2.54 -16.70 -10.99
C ILE A 70 -3.75 -17.29 -11.74
N GLU A 71 -4.79 -16.53 -12.02
CA GLU A 71 -5.93 -16.99 -12.84
C GLU A 71 -5.50 -17.36 -14.26
N GLU A 72 -4.58 -16.62 -14.83
CA GLU A 72 -3.98 -16.89 -16.14
C GLU A 72 -3.02 -18.10 -16.11
N LYS A 73 -2.78 -18.71 -14.96
CA LYS A 73 -1.86 -19.83 -14.72
C LYS A 73 -0.40 -19.54 -15.11
N LYS A 74 0.00 -18.27 -15.10
CA LYS A 74 1.38 -17.83 -15.34
C LYS A 74 2.26 -18.00 -14.12
N ILE A 75 1.66 -17.88 -12.93
CA ILE A 75 2.28 -18.09 -11.62
C ILE A 75 1.31 -18.85 -10.70
N LYS A 76 1.81 -19.40 -9.58
CA LYS A 76 0.99 -20.09 -8.57
C LYS A 76 1.23 -19.49 -7.19
N PHE A 77 0.27 -19.65 -6.29
CA PHE A 77 0.39 -19.20 -4.89
C PHE A 77 1.60 -19.81 -4.19
N GLU A 78 1.86 -21.09 -4.43
CA GLU A 78 2.91 -21.89 -3.78
C GLU A 78 4.27 -21.79 -4.49
N ASP A 79 4.37 -21.08 -5.61
CA ASP A 79 5.65 -20.92 -6.30
C ASP A 79 6.64 -20.17 -5.41
N PRO A 80 7.85 -20.70 -5.18
CA PRO A 80 8.89 -19.98 -4.46
C PRO A 80 9.36 -18.77 -5.30
N ILE A 81 9.59 -17.65 -4.63
CA ILE A 81 9.93 -16.39 -5.30
C ILE A 81 11.20 -16.48 -6.14
N LYS A 82 12.16 -17.31 -5.73
CA LYS A 82 13.41 -17.55 -6.47
C LYS A 82 13.20 -18.11 -7.86
N LEU A 83 12.05 -18.71 -8.14
CA LEU A 83 11.72 -19.19 -9.48
C LEU A 83 11.66 -18.05 -10.50
N TYR A 84 11.25 -16.87 -10.05
CA TYR A 84 11.11 -15.65 -10.86
C TYR A 84 12.26 -14.68 -10.64
N LEU A 85 12.83 -14.68 -9.44
CA LEU A 85 13.87 -13.77 -8.98
C LEU A 85 15.04 -14.57 -8.42
N PRO A 86 15.96 -15.06 -9.28
CA PRO A 86 17.09 -15.90 -8.86
C PRO A 86 18.03 -15.24 -7.84
N CYS A 87 18.00 -13.91 -7.72
CA CYS A 87 18.75 -13.19 -6.67
C CYS A 87 18.37 -13.66 -5.25
N PHE A 88 17.19 -14.25 -5.05
CA PHE A 88 16.76 -14.83 -3.77
C PHE A 88 17.14 -16.31 -3.55
N ASP A 89 17.98 -16.90 -4.38
CA ASP A 89 18.31 -18.35 -4.31
C ASP A 89 19.04 -18.74 -3.02
N ASN A 90 19.78 -17.80 -2.41
CA ASN A 90 20.59 -18.02 -1.21
C ASN A 90 20.11 -17.23 0.00
N LEU A 91 18.79 -17.06 0.13
CA LEU A 91 18.20 -16.34 1.26
C LEU A 91 18.68 -16.88 2.60
N LYS A 92 18.97 -15.95 3.49
CA LYS A 92 19.24 -16.21 4.91
C LYS A 92 18.11 -15.65 5.74
N VAL A 93 17.97 -16.16 6.94
CA VAL A 93 17.09 -15.65 7.97
C VAL A 93 17.87 -15.40 9.24
N LEU A 94 17.51 -14.40 10.00
CA LEU A 94 18.10 -14.14 11.32
C LEU A 94 17.84 -15.31 12.26
N LYS A 95 18.84 -15.67 13.06
CA LYS A 95 18.64 -16.60 14.17
C LYS A 95 17.73 -16.00 15.23
N GLU A 96 17.10 -16.84 16.00
CA GLU A 96 16.31 -16.38 17.14
C GLU A 96 17.19 -15.55 18.10
N ASN A 97 16.69 -14.38 18.52
CA ASN A 97 17.42 -13.41 19.37
C ASN A 97 18.72 -12.87 18.76
N ALA A 98 18.87 -12.86 17.44
CA ALA A 98 20.01 -12.27 16.75
C ALA A 98 20.29 -10.84 17.25
N LYS A 99 21.56 -10.53 17.50
CA LYS A 99 22.04 -9.19 17.91
C LYS A 99 22.76 -8.47 16.78
N SER A 100 23.00 -9.16 15.70
CA SER A 100 23.68 -8.63 14.52
C SER A 100 22.99 -9.17 13.26
N ILE A 101 23.00 -8.36 12.21
CA ILE A 101 22.51 -8.75 10.87
C ILE A 101 23.29 -9.97 10.29
N LYS A 102 24.48 -10.26 10.86
CA LYS A 102 25.32 -11.41 10.46
C LYS A 102 24.94 -12.72 11.15
N ASP A 103 24.12 -12.67 12.20
CA ASP A 103 23.67 -13.84 12.95
C ASP A 103 22.55 -14.56 12.21
N THR A 104 22.91 -15.25 11.15
CA THR A 104 21.97 -15.85 10.21
C THR A 104 22.07 -17.37 10.13
N THR A 105 21.04 -17.97 9.58
CA THR A 105 20.99 -19.36 9.12
C THR A 105 20.32 -19.41 7.74
N ASN A 106 20.39 -20.57 7.07
CA ASN A 106 19.60 -20.77 5.87
C ASN A 106 18.12 -20.80 6.21
N VAL A 107 17.26 -20.28 5.33
CA VAL A 107 15.83 -20.47 5.43
C VAL A 107 15.49 -21.96 5.35
N LYS A 108 14.48 -22.40 6.09
CA LYS A 108 13.98 -23.79 6.01
C LYS A 108 13.08 -24.00 4.80
N ASN A 109 12.28 -22.98 4.50
CA ASN A 109 11.38 -22.95 3.36
C ASN A 109 11.58 -21.64 2.62
N ASP A 110 11.61 -21.71 1.28
CA ASP A 110 11.63 -20.51 0.47
C ASP A 110 10.32 -19.74 0.62
N PRO A 111 10.36 -18.40 0.69
CA PRO A 111 9.13 -17.61 0.67
C PRO A 111 8.41 -17.78 -0.68
N THR A 112 7.07 -17.83 -0.63
CA THR A 112 6.20 -18.05 -1.79
C THR A 112 5.48 -16.77 -2.22
N ILE A 113 4.85 -16.80 -3.41
CA ILE A 113 3.94 -15.73 -3.86
C ILE A 113 2.85 -15.48 -2.82
N LYS A 114 2.30 -16.54 -2.21
CA LYS A 114 1.31 -16.44 -1.15
C LYS A 114 1.84 -15.72 0.08
N ASP A 115 3.06 -16.03 0.50
CA ASP A 115 3.70 -15.38 1.65
C ASP A 115 3.90 -13.89 1.41
N LEU A 116 4.25 -13.49 0.18
CA LEU A 116 4.35 -12.08 -0.19
C LEU A 116 3.00 -11.36 -0.10
N LEU A 117 1.93 -11.93 -0.67
CA LEU A 117 0.58 -11.38 -0.60
C LEU A 117 0.06 -11.23 0.83
N LEU A 118 0.46 -12.15 1.70
CA LEU A 118 0.05 -12.21 3.11
C LEU A 118 0.98 -11.46 4.07
N HIS A 119 2.08 -10.89 3.61
CA HIS A 119 3.11 -10.32 4.49
C HIS A 119 3.67 -11.33 5.50
N THR A 120 3.78 -12.60 5.12
CA THR A 120 4.36 -13.69 5.93
C THR A 120 5.69 -14.17 5.39
N ALA A 121 6.25 -13.51 4.36
CA ALA A 121 7.50 -13.90 3.70
C ALA A 121 8.77 -13.66 4.55
N GLY A 122 8.65 -12.99 5.70
CA GLY A 122 9.78 -12.72 6.60
C GLY A 122 10.53 -11.42 6.33
N PHE A 123 10.12 -10.63 5.34
CA PHE A 123 10.66 -9.28 5.12
C PHE A 123 10.21 -8.30 6.20
N SER A 124 10.95 -7.20 6.34
CA SER A 124 10.64 -6.05 7.17
C SER A 124 10.23 -4.83 6.34
N TYR A 125 10.09 -3.69 7.00
CA TYR A 125 9.91 -2.38 6.38
C TYR A 125 10.84 -1.37 7.06
N ASN A 126 11.38 -0.41 6.33
CA ASN A 126 12.39 0.54 6.79
C ASN A 126 11.99 1.36 8.04
N PHE A 127 10.70 1.50 8.34
CA PHE A 127 10.20 2.25 9.50
C PHE A 127 9.88 1.39 10.74
N LEU A 128 10.09 0.05 10.69
CA LEU A 128 9.73 -0.83 11.80
C LEU A 128 10.73 -0.83 12.95
N GLY A 129 11.95 -0.29 12.73
CA GLY A 129 12.96 -0.11 13.78
C GLY A 129 13.62 -1.40 14.26
N ASP A 130 13.52 -2.49 13.49
CA ASP A 130 14.30 -3.71 13.70
C ASP A 130 15.64 -3.66 12.96
N ILE A 131 16.53 -4.60 13.25
CA ILE A 131 17.89 -4.62 12.66
C ILE A 131 17.90 -4.84 11.14
N VAL A 132 16.86 -5.45 10.57
CA VAL A 132 16.69 -5.59 9.12
C VAL A 132 16.23 -4.26 8.52
N ALA A 133 15.33 -3.56 9.21
CA ALA A 133 14.90 -2.23 8.80
C ALA A 133 16.06 -1.23 8.75
N GLU A 134 17.03 -1.33 9.67
CA GLU A 134 18.26 -0.51 9.65
C GLU A 134 19.10 -0.79 8.41
N GLU A 135 19.25 -2.07 8.02
CA GLU A 135 19.98 -2.42 6.80
C GLU A 135 19.28 -1.96 5.53
N TYR A 136 17.94 -1.89 5.52
CA TYR A 136 17.18 -1.30 4.41
C TYR A 136 17.54 0.18 4.21
N HIS A 137 17.81 0.93 5.29
CA HIS A 137 18.35 2.29 5.20
C HIS A 137 19.77 2.30 4.63
N ASN A 138 20.62 1.36 5.06
CA ASN A 138 22.02 1.29 4.65
C ASN A 138 22.17 1.01 3.15
N ILE A 139 21.31 0.14 2.58
CA ILE A 139 21.30 -0.15 1.13
C ILE A 139 20.53 0.89 0.31
N GLY A 140 19.99 1.94 0.93
CA GLY A 140 19.25 2.98 0.25
C GLY A 140 17.87 2.56 -0.27
N LEU A 141 17.23 1.56 0.37
CA LEU A 141 15.87 1.15 0.01
C LEU A 141 14.90 2.31 0.18
N PHE A 142 14.11 2.60 -0.86
CA PHE A 142 13.24 3.78 -0.97
C PHE A 142 13.96 5.13 -1.02
N TYR A 143 15.28 5.13 -1.20
CA TYR A 143 16.05 6.33 -1.51
C TYR A 143 16.22 6.51 -3.03
N SER A 144 16.79 7.63 -3.43
CA SER A 144 17.11 7.95 -4.82
C SER A 144 18.38 7.25 -5.35
N ASP A 145 18.93 6.31 -4.58
CA ASP A 145 20.20 5.65 -4.89
C ASP A 145 20.04 4.57 -5.96
N HIS A 146 18.84 3.99 -6.08
CA HIS A 146 18.50 3.02 -7.13
C HIS A 146 17.79 3.69 -8.30
N THR A 147 18.02 3.17 -9.49
CA THR A 147 17.44 3.71 -10.74
C THR A 147 16.30 2.86 -11.30
N SER A 148 16.11 1.65 -10.77
CA SER A 148 15.07 0.72 -11.18
C SER A 148 14.58 -0.16 -10.01
N LEU A 149 13.39 -0.73 -10.18
CA LEU A 149 12.86 -1.71 -9.22
C LEU A 149 13.74 -2.96 -9.19
N GLU A 150 14.34 -3.35 -10.31
CA GLU A 150 15.30 -4.47 -10.39
C GLU A 150 16.50 -4.24 -9.47
N GLU A 151 17.19 -3.11 -9.60
CA GLU A 151 18.34 -2.78 -8.73
C GLU A 151 17.95 -2.76 -7.25
N GLU A 152 16.77 -2.22 -6.92
CA GLU A 152 16.30 -2.14 -5.54
C GLU A 152 16.00 -3.54 -4.97
N ILE A 153 15.40 -4.44 -5.76
CA ILE A 153 15.11 -5.81 -5.33
C ILE A 153 16.38 -6.67 -5.27
N ASP A 154 17.32 -6.48 -6.19
CA ASP A 154 18.63 -7.14 -6.14
C ASP A 154 19.40 -6.72 -4.88
N ALA A 155 19.40 -5.43 -4.53
CA ALA A 155 20.00 -4.97 -3.28
C ALA A 155 19.32 -5.58 -2.05
N LEU A 156 17.97 -5.63 -2.05
CA LEU A 156 17.18 -6.24 -0.99
C LEU A 156 17.51 -7.72 -0.77
N SER A 157 17.81 -8.48 -1.83
CA SER A 157 18.10 -9.91 -1.76
C SER A 157 19.35 -10.27 -0.96
N ASN A 158 20.24 -9.30 -0.73
CA ASN A 158 21.46 -9.47 0.07
C ASN A 158 21.21 -9.31 1.58
N ILE A 159 20.01 -8.87 1.98
CA ILE A 159 19.64 -8.69 3.37
C ILE A 159 18.88 -9.90 3.88
N PRO A 160 19.20 -10.46 5.06
CA PRO A 160 18.49 -11.61 5.58
C PRO A 160 17.04 -11.27 5.91
N LEU A 161 16.18 -12.27 5.87
CA LEU A 161 14.82 -12.17 6.38
C LEU A 161 14.81 -11.96 7.90
N LEU A 162 13.85 -11.18 8.39
CA LEU A 162 13.68 -10.93 9.82
C LEU A 162 13.16 -12.20 10.54
N TYR A 163 12.28 -12.95 9.87
CA TYR A 163 11.67 -14.17 10.38
C TYR A 163 11.60 -15.25 9.31
N GLU A 164 11.53 -16.49 9.74
CA GLU A 164 11.31 -17.65 8.88
C GLU A 164 9.98 -17.48 8.11
N PRO A 165 9.95 -17.69 6.78
CA PRO A 165 8.73 -17.58 5.98
C PRO A 165 7.58 -18.44 6.53
N GLY A 166 6.37 -17.89 6.52
CA GLY A 166 5.16 -18.56 7.00
C GLY A 166 5.01 -18.64 8.51
N THR A 167 5.87 -17.98 9.32
CA THR A 167 5.83 -18.08 10.79
C THR A 167 5.21 -16.90 11.50
N ARG A 168 5.20 -15.72 10.89
CA ARG A 168 4.66 -14.47 11.47
C ARG A 168 4.11 -13.55 10.38
N TRP A 169 3.14 -12.74 10.75
CA TRP A 169 2.70 -11.61 9.96
C TRP A 169 3.57 -10.39 10.30
N VAL A 170 4.21 -9.80 9.29
CA VAL A 170 4.99 -8.56 9.42
C VAL A 170 4.73 -7.71 8.19
N TYR A 171 4.11 -6.55 8.37
CA TYR A 171 3.93 -5.60 7.27
C TYR A 171 5.28 -5.24 6.65
N SER A 172 5.41 -5.36 5.34
CA SER A 172 6.75 -5.41 4.74
C SER A 172 6.79 -4.95 3.29
N VAL A 173 8.00 -4.92 2.73
CA VAL A 173 8.30 -4.64 1.32
C VAL A 173 7.87 -5.77 0.36
N SER A 174 7.15 -6.77 0.84
CA SER A 174 6.71 -7.93 0.05
C SER A 174 6.01 -7.55 -1.25
N ILE A 175 5.23 -6.48 -1.27
CA ILE A 175 4.49 -6.08 -2.47
C ILE A 175 5.43 -5.43 -3.52
N ASP A 176 6.56 -4.88 -3.11
CA ASP A 176 7.60 -4.41 -4.05
C ASP A 176 8.26 -5.60 -4.75
N VAL A 177 8.50 -6.71 -4.03
CA VAL A 177 8.97 -7.98 -4.61
C VAL A 177 7.95 -8.54 -5.60
N LEU A 178 6.65 -8.54 -5.26
CA LEU A 178 5.57 -8.94 -6.19
C LEU A 178 5.54 -8.07 -7.45
N ALA A 179 5.76 -6.77 -7.31
CA ALA A 179 5.82 -5.85 -8.44
C ALA A 179 6.96 -6.21 -9.41
N ARG A 180 8.13 -6.57 -8.89
CA ARG A 180 9.24 -7.05 -9.72
C ARG A 180 8.91 -8.39 -10.40
N ILE A 181 8.21 -9.30 -9.73
CA ILE A 181 7.73 -10.55 -10.33
C ILE A 181 6.79 -10.28 -11.51
N ILE A 182 5.90 -9.28 -11.40
CA ILE A 182 5.04 -8.85 -12.53
C ILE A 182 5.91 -8.47 -13.73
N GLU A 183 6.95 -7.65 -13.54
CA GLU A 183 7.84 -7.23 -14.64
C GLU A 183 8.54 -8.41 -15.29
N VAL A 184 9.05 -9.36 -14.50
CA VAL A 184 9.76 -10.55 -15.00
C VAL A 184 8.82 -11.46 -15.78
N VAL A 185 7.65 -11.77 -15.23
CA VAL A 185 6.67 -12.70 -15.85
C VAL A 185 6.10 -12.10 -17.14
N GLU A 186 5.78 -10.82 -17.13
CA GLU A 186 5.16 -10.13 -18.26
C GLU A 186 6.19 -9.53 -19.24
N LYS A 187 7.49 -9.53 -18.90
CA LYS A 187 8.59 -8.97 -19.70
C LYS A 187 8.32 -7.51 -20.12
N ASN A 188 7.75 -6.75 -19.21
CA ASN A 188 7.37 -5.36 -19.45
C ASN A 188 7.39 -4.57 -18.14
N SER A 189 7.47 -3.23 -18.22
CA SER A 189 7.49 -2.39 -17.02
C SER A 189 6.20 -2.55 -16.19
N LEU A 190 6.34 -2.38 -14.88
CA LEU A 190 5.22 -2.38 -13.95
C LEU A 190 4.15 -1.35 -14.36
N GLU A 191 4.57 -0.12 -14.69
CA GLU A 191 3.65 0.94 -15.11
C GLU A 191 2.81 0.54 -16.32
N PHE A 192 3.43 -0.07 -17.34
CA PHE A 192 2.71 -0.57 -18.52
C PHE A 192 1.67 -1.64 -18.13
N GLN A 193 2.04 -2.57 -17.23
CA GLN A 193 1.15 -3.65 -16.81
C GLN A 193 -0.04 -3.12 -16.01
N LEU A 194 0.17 -2.18 -15.08
CA LEU A 194 -0.93 -1.59 -14.33
C LEU A 194 -1.86 -0.79 -15.24
N LYS A 195 -1.29 -0.03 -16.17
CA LYS A 195 -2.07 0.72 -17.15
C LYS A 195 -2.98 -0.20 -17.96
N LYS A 196 -2.40 -1.24 -18.57
CA LYS A 196 -3.11 -2.20 -19.43
C LYS A 196 -4.16 -3.02 -18.69
N ARG A 197 -3.84 -3.48 -17.47
CA ARG A 197 -4.64 -4.47 -16.75
C ARG A 197 -5.68 -3.87 -15.80
N ILE A 198 -5.43 -2.65 -15.33
CA ILE A 198 -6.25 -2.00 -14.31
C ILE A 198 -6.73 -0.63 -14.78
N PHE A 199 -5.81 0.30 -15.11
CA PHE A 199 -6.19 1.69 -15.28
C PHE A 199 -7.03 1.94 -16.54
N GLU A 200 -6.66 1.38 -17.70
CA GLU A 200 -7.44 1.51 -18.93
C GLU A 200 -8.80 0.82 -18.84
N PRO A 201 -8.90 -0.47 -18.41
CA PRO A 201 -10.20 -1.14 -18.31
C PRO A 201 -11.15 -0.50 -17.30
N LEU A 202 -10.61 0.12 -16.23
CA LEU A 202 -11.40 0.80 -15.20
C LEU A 202 -11.57 2.31 -15.45
N GLU A 203 -11.00 2.84 -16.53
CA GLU A 203 -11.02 4.29 -16.85
C GLU A 203 -10.38 5.17 -15.75
N MET A 204 -9.39 4.65 -15.03
CA MET A 204 -8.62 5.37 -14.00
C MET A 204 -7.58 6.30 -14.66
N ILE A 205 -8.02 7.28 -15.42
CA ILE A 205 -7.18 8.11 -16.31
C ILE A 205 -6.24 9.05 -15.56
N ASN A 206 -6.49 9.28 -14.27
CA ASN A 206 -5.70 10.15 -13.40
C ASN A 206 -4.81 9.35 -12.42
N THR A 207 -4.64 8.05 -12.64
CA THR A 207 -3.80 7.19 -11.80
C THR A 207 -2.54 6.80 -12.54
N SER A 208 -1.36 7.08 -11.94
CA SER A 208 -0.06 6.86 -12.56
C SER A 208 1.08 6.97 -11.55
N PHE A 209 2.28 6.51 -11.91
CA PHE A 209 3.50 6.71 -11.12
C PHE A 209 4.16 8.09 -11.30
N SER A 210 3.65 8.90 -12.20
CA SER A 210 4.11 10.27 -12.45
C SER A 210 2.93 11.23 -12.52
N ILE A 211 3.17 12.52 -12.25
CA ILE A 211 2.15 13.56 -12.30
C ILE A 211 2.67 14.80 -13.02
N ASN A 212 1.90 15.32 -13.98
CA ASN A 212 2.16 16.60 -14.59
C ASN A 212 1.51 17.71 -13.75
N LEU A 213 2.31 18.43 -12.96
CA LEU A 213 1.84 19.51 -12.09
C LEU A 213 1.33 20.76 -12.84
N ASN A 214 1.59 20.88 -14.15
CA ASN A 214 1.01 21.94 -14.96
C ASN A 214 -0.46 21.68 -15.31
N GLU A 215 -0.86 20.42 -15.32
CA GLU A 215 -2.21 19.98 -15.68
C GLU A 215 -3.04 19.58 -14.46
N ARG A 216 -2.38 19.12 -13.38
CA ARG A 216 -3.04 18.54 -12.21
C ARG A 216 -2.56 19.17 -10.92
N SER A 217 -3.50 19.44 -10.03
CA SER A 217 -3.19 19.89 -8.67
C SER A 217 -2.89 18.68 -7.77
N LEU A 218 -1.80 18.74 -7.03
CA LEU A 218 -1.38 17.72 -6.08
C LEU A 218 -1.54 18.21 -4.65
N MET A 219 -2.18 17.40 -3.80
CA MET A 219 -2.29 17.66 -2.37
C MET A 219 -0.91 17.68 -1.72
N ASN A 220 -0.62 18.75 -0.96
CA ASN A 220 0.62 18.84 -0.20
C ASN A 220 0.57 17.91 1.01
N SER A 221 1.73 17.35 1.34
CA SER A 221 1.88 16.54 2.56
C SER A 221 2.17 17.45 3.75
N TYR A 222 1.56 17.15 4.88
CA TYR A 222 1.77 17.80 6.18
C TYR A 222 1.84 16.74 7.26
N HIS A 223 2.53 17.02 8.35
CA HIS A 223 2.41 16.23 9.57
C HIS A 223 1.94 17.11 10.72
N TYR A 224 1.26 16.51 11.68
CA TYR A 224 0.84 17.20 12.88
C TYR A 224 1.97 17.21 13.90
N ASP A 225 2.51 18.38 14.19
CA ASP A 225 3.53 18.54 15.22
C ASP A 225 2.86 18.62 16.61
N ASN A 226 3.13 17.61 17.43
CA ASN A 226 2.56 17.50 18.77
C ASN A 226 3.02 18.59 19.74
N LEU A 227 4.17 19.22 19.50
CA LEU A 227 4.68 20.28 20.35
C LEU A 227 3.99 21.61 20.04
N SER A 228 3.99 22.03 18.78
CA SER A 228 3.36 23.27 18.35
C SER A 228 1.82 23.17 18.21
N LYS A 229 1.27 21.94 18.23
CA LYS A 229 -0.15 21.65 17.95
C LYS A 229 -0.63 22.17 16.60
N LYS A 230 0.24 22.11 15.58
CA LYS A 230 -0.03 22.62 14.22
C LYS A 230 0.39 21.63 13.16
N LEU A 231 -0.21 21.80 12.00
CA LEU A 231 0.26 21.13 10.77
C LEU A 231 1.49 21.88 10.27
N VAL A 232 2.59 21.14 10.08
CA VAL A 232 3.84 21.66 9.55
C VAL A 232 4.23 20.87 8.31
N LYS A 233 4.96 21.52 7.40
CA LYS A 233 5.60 20.79 6.31
C LYS A 233 6.66 19.88 6.89
N PRO A 234 6.72 18.63 6.41
CA PRO A 234 7.80 17.76 6.79
C PRO A 234 9.14 18.28 6.27
N ASP A 235 10.18 18.15 7.09
CA ASP A 235 11.55 18.33 6.62
C ASP A 235 11.87 17.22 5.63
N VAL A 236 11.96 17.57 4.37
CA VAL A 236 12.23 16.62 3.29
C VAL A 236 13.71 16.34 3.25
N ASN A 237 14.13 15.15 3.63
CA ASN A 237 15.44 14.66 3.20
C ASN A 237 15.34 14.33 1.69
N PRO A 238 16.03 15.08 0.81
CA PRO A 238 15.90 14.89 -0.64
C PRO A 238 16.32 13.49 -1.11
N ARG A 239 17.13 12.79 -0.31
CA ARG A 239 17.57 11.43 -0.56
C ARG A 239 16.46 10.40 -0.27
N TYR A 240 15.54 10.71 0.65
CA TYR A 240 14.55 9.78 1.14
C TYR A 240 13.19 9.98 0.47
N ILE A 241 12.89 9.17 -0.52
CA ILE A 241 11.67 9.28 -1.35
C ILE A 241 10.40 8.99 -0.55
N SER A 242 10.48 8.12 0.46
CA SER A 242 9.29 7.61 1.13
C SER A 242 8.76 8.46 2.28
N ASN A 243 9.55 9.37 2.88
CA ASN A 243 9.08 10.02 4.09
C ASN A 243 7.99 11.08 3.85
N TYR A 244 7.99 11.77 2.70
CA TYR A 244 7.07 12.92 2.56
C TYR A 244 6.62 13.22 1.13
N GLY A 245 6.91 12.35 0.21
CA GLY A 245 6.40 12.45 -1.13
C GLY A 245 7.33 11.88 -2.19
N TYR A 246 6.73 11.18 -3.12
CA TYR A 246 7.44 10.75 -4.31
C TYR A 246 7.89 11.97 -5.09
N PRO A 247 9.08 11.94 -5.72
CA PRO A 247 9.50 13.02 -6.59
C PRO A 247 8.52 13.18 -7.75
N THR A 248 8.12 14.41 -8.01
CA THR A 248 7.22 14.77 -9.12
C THR A 248 7.94 14.99 -10.44
N ASN A 249 9.28 14.88 -10.46
CA ASN A 249 10.15 15.27 -11.56
C ASN A 249 10.65 14.11 -12.44
N GLY A 250 9.96 12.97 -12.42
CA GLY A 250 10.30 11.80 -13.26
C GLY A 250 11.55 11.02 -12.86
N LYS A 251 12.16 11.32 -11.71
CA LYS A 251 13.32 10.58 -11.16
C LYS A 251 12.89 9.39 -10.29
N ASN A 252 11.61 9.04 -10.29
CA ASN A 252 11.08 7.92 -9.53
C ASN A 252 10.74 6.79 -10.50
N PHE A 253 11.11 5.57 -10.15
CA PHE A 253 10.63 4.38 -10.84
C PHE A 253 9.39 3.81 -10.13
N ALA A 254 8.63 2.99 -10.85
CA ALA A 254 7.43 2.36 -10.33
C ALA A 254 7.75 1.36 -9.22
N ARG A 255 7.16 1.56 -8.03
CA ARG A 255 7.27 0.64 -6.88
C ARG A 255 5.92 0.03 -6.55
N GLY A 256 5.91 -1.22 -6.10
CA GLY A 256 4.68 -1.93 -5.79
C GLY A 256 4.06 -1.56 -4.45
N GLY A 257 4.90 -1.27 -3.47
CA GLY A 257 4.46 -0.93 -2.11
C GLY A 257 3.95 0.49 -1.95
N ILE A 258 4.42 1.40 -2.81
CA ILE A 258 4.11 2.84 -2.84
C ILE A 258 4.27 3.35 -4.29
N GLY A 259 3.97 4.62 -4.54
CA GLY A 259 4.43 5.29 -5.77
C GLY A 259 3.31 5.84 -6.64
N LEU A 260 2.09 5.35 -6.53
CA LEU A 260 0.98 5.85 -7.34
C LEU A 260 0.46 7.20 -6.83
N TYR A 261 0.17 8.07 -7.79
CA TYR A 261 -0.73 9.20 -7.65
C TYR A 261 -2.11 8.78 -8.15
N SER A 262 -3.16 9.24 -7.50
CA SER A 262 -4.54 8.97 -7.91
C SER A 262 -5.47 10.11 -7.47
N THR A 263 -6.73 10.05 -7.88
CA THR A 263 -7.82 10.89 -7.40
C THR A 263 -8.83 10.04 -6.63
N ALA A 264 -9.67 10.66 -5.82
CA ALA A 264 -10.73 9.96 -5.14
C ALA A 264 -11.71 9.29 -6.12
N ASN A 265 -11.99 9.94 -7.26
CA ASN A 265 -12.85 9.39 -8.32
C ASN A 265 -12.24 8.14 -8.99
N ASP A 266 -10.96 8.19 -9.37
CA ASP A 266 -10.30 7.01 -9.97
C ASP A 266 -10.27 5.84 -8.98
N TYR A 267 -9.96 6.12 -7.71
CA TYR A 267 -9.90 5.05 -6.72
C TYR A 267 -11.28 4.48 -6.39
N LEU A 268 -12.36 5.28 -6.50
CA LEU A 268 -13.73 4.76 -6.42
C LEU A 268 -14.00 3.70 -7.50
N LEU A 269 -13.56 3.93 -8.75
CA LEU A 269 -13.72 2.95 -9.85
C LEU A 269 -13.05 1.61 -9.50
N PHE A 270 -11.85 1.67 -8.88
CA PHE A 270 -11.17 0.48 -8.38
C PHE A 270 -11.98 -0.21 -7.27
N THR A 271 -12.55 0.54 -6.31
CA THR A 271 -13.35 -0.04 -5.23
C THR A 271 -14.67 -0.64 -5.73
N GLU A 272 -15.28 -0.07 -6.75
CA GLU A 272 -16.45 -0.65 -7.41
C GLU A 272 -16.13 -2.00 -8.08
N MET A 273 -15.00 -2.07 -8.78
CA MET A 273 -14.48 -3.33 -9.32
C MET A 273 -14.26 -4.38 -8.22
N LEU A 274 -13.78 -3.98 -7.05
CA LEU A 274 -13.56 -4.88 -5.91
C LEU A 274 -14.86 -5.48 -5.32
N GLN A 275 -16.03 -4.98 -5.66
CA GLN A 275 -17.32 -5.59 -5.29
C GLN A 275 -17.77 -6.69 -6.24
N THR A 276 -17.44 -6.57 -7.52
CA THR A 276 -18.02 -7.42 -8.57
C THR A 276 -17.00 -8.22 -9.37
N GLY A 277 -15.75 -7.79 -9.39
CA GLY A 277 -14.70 -8.31 -10.29
C GLY A 277 -14.80 -7.75 -11.72
N LEU A 278 -15.75 -6.85 -11.99
CA LEU A 278 -16.03 -6.31 -13.32
C LEU A 278 -15.69 -4.81 -13.39
N SER A 279 -15.34 -4.34 -14.58
CA SER A 279 -15.31 -2.90 -14.89
C SER A 279 -16.74 -2.34 -14.96
N GLN A 280 -16.90 -1.01 -14.98
CA GLN A 280 -18.21 -0.36 -15.17
C GLN A 280 -18.84 -0.72 -16.52
N LYS A 281 -18.06 -1.15 -17.51
CA LYS A 281 -18.54 -1.63 -18.82
C LYS A 281 -18.89 -3.11 -18.83
N GLY A 282 -18.76 -3.80 -17.68
CA GLY A 282 -19.03 -5.24 -17.55
C GLY A 282 -17.87 -6.14 -18.03
N GLU A 283 -16.69 -5.57 -18.30
CA GLU A 283 -15.51 -6.35 -18.65
C GLU A 283 -14.96 -7.05 -17.41
N LYS A 284 -14.61 -8.32 -17.52
CA LYS A 284 -14.02 -9.08 -16.42
C LYS A 284 -12.59 -8.60 -16.15
N ILE A 285 -12.35 -8.11 -14.93
CA ILE A 285 -11.02 -7.75 -14.42
C ILE A 285 -10.42 -8.93 -13.63
N ILE A 286 -11.22 -9.54 -12.78
CA ILE A 286 -10.85 -10.71 -11.96
C ILE A 286 -12.11 -11.55 -11.72
N SER A 287 -11.98 -12.86 -11.46
CA SER A 287 -13.15 -13.67 -11.14
C SER A 287 -13.72 -13.34 -9.75
N ALA A 288 -15.03 -13.46 -9.62
CA ALA A 288 -15.70 -13.27 -8.34
C ALA A 288 -15.20 -14.26 -7.26
N GLU A 289 -14.81 -15.46 -7.65
CA GLU A 289 -14.23 -16.46 -6.75
C GLU A 289 -12.88 -16.02 -6.23
N MET A 290 -11.96 -15.59 -7.11
CA MET A 290 -10.63 -15.11 -6.70
C MET A 290 -10.75 -13.87 -5.83
N LEU A 291 -11.64 -12.93 -6.20
CA LEU A 291 -11.88 -11.72 -5.43
C LEU A 291 -12.41 -12.05 -4.03
N LYS A 292 -13.37 -12.95 -3.91
CA LYS A 292 -13.89 -13.42 -2.63
C LYS A 292 -12.77 -14.01 -1.76
N ASN A 293 -11.89 -14.83 -2.34
CA ASN A 293 -10.74 -15.39 -1.63
C ASN A 293 -9.76 -14.28 -1.19
N ALA A 294 -9.52 -13.29 -2.03
CA ALA A 294 -8.61 -12.17 -1.73
C ALA A 294 -9.10 -11.30 -0.57
N THR A 295 -10.41 -11.12 -0.44
CA THR A 295 -11.04 -10.23 0.55
C THR A 295 -11.52 -10.96 1.82
N GLN A 296 -11.14 -12.23 2.00
CA GLN A 296 -11.33 -12.99 3.23
C GLN A 296 -10.02 -13.13 4.00
N ASN A 297 -10.11 -13.35 5.32
CA ASN A 297 -8.92 -13.59 6.13
C ASN A 297 -8.23 -14.89 5.72
N GLN A 298 -6.96 -14.79 5.35
CA GLN A 298 -6.11 -15.89 4.92
C GLN A 298 -5.00 -16.22 5.93
N ILE A 299 -4.80 -15.39 6.97
CA ILE A 299 -3.77 -15.64 7.98
C ILE A 299 -4.30 -16.46 9.16
N PRO A 300 -3.46 -17.34 9.76
CA PRO A 300 -3.83 -18.11 10.93
C PRO A 300 -4.22 -17.24 12.12
N LYS A 301 -5.14 -17.73 12.94
CA LYS A 301 -5.52 -17.04 14.20
C LYS A 301 -4.33 -16.79 15.14
N THR A 302 -3.31 -17.63 15.09
CA THR A 302 -2.07 -17.50 15.87
C THR A 302 -1.23 -16.28 15.49
N PHE A 303 -1.49 -15.64 14.35
CA PHE A 303 -0.83 -14.41 13.92
C PHE A 303 -1.62 -13.16 14.33
N LEU A 304 -2.76 -13.33 14.96
CA LEU A 304 -3.64 -12.26 15.42
C LEU A 304 -3.48 -12.01 16.93
N PRO A 305 -3.66 -10.80 17.40
CA PRO A 305 -3.80 -9.58 16.60
C PRO A 305 -2.48 -9.20 15.94
N PHE A 306 -2.50 -8.69 14.72
CA PHE A 306 -1.29 -8.14 14.12
C PHE A 306 -1.11 -6.67 14.49
N GLN A 307 0.15 -6.24 14.57
CA GLN A 307 0.53 -4.87 14.89
C GLN A 307 1.53 -4.36 13.86
N ILE A 308 1.43 -3.10 13.53
CA ILE A 308 2.47 -2.38 12.78
C ILE A 308 3.21 -1.50 13.79
N LYS A 309 4.39 -1.96 14.23
CA LYS A 309 5.23 -1.21 15.16
C LYS A 309 5.73 0.08 14.49
N ASN A 310 5.92 1.13 15.28
CA ASN A 310 6.47 2.43 14.87
C ASN A 310 5.70 3.18 13.77
N PHE A 311 4.47 2.80 13.44
CA PHE A 311 3.54 3.79 12.94
C PHE A 311 3.37 4.82 14.05
N ASP A 312 3.42 6.09 13.71
CA ASP A 312 3.29 7.17 14.70
C ASP A 312 1.86 7.14 15.28
N ILE A 313 1.70 6.27 16.31
CA ILE A 313 0.42 5.79 16.86
C ILE A 313 -0.23 6.85 17.76
N ASN A 314 0.35 8.04 17.85
CA ASN A 314 -0.29 9.14 18.57
C ASN A 314 -1.65 9.56 17.98
N ILE A 315 -2.02 9.00 16.83
CA ILE A 315 -3.33 9.22 16.17
C ILE A 315 -4.20 7.96 16.18
N LEU A 316 -3.62 6.77 16.36
CA LEU A 316 -4.30 5.50 16.31
C LEU A 316 -4.19 4.83 17.69
N ASP A 317 -5.32 4.46 18.27
CA ASP A 317 -5.41 3.59 19.45
C ASP A 317 -4.54 2.34 19.21
N GLU A 318 -3.83 1.86 20.23
CA GLU A 318 -2.96 0.66 20.14
C GLU A 318 -3.69 -0.58 19.59
N ASN A 319 -5.01 -0.58 19.59
CA ASN A 319 -5.91 -1.64 19.15
C ASN A 319 -6.53 -1.42 17.76
N VAL A 320 -6.03 -0.49 16.96
CA VAL A 320 -6.61 -0.16 15.64
C VAL A 320 -6.70 -1.37 14.70
N PHE A 321 -5.85 -2.37 14.91
CA PHE A 321 -5.83 -3.58 14.09
C PHE A 321 -6.57 -4.77 14.72
N GLU A 322 -7.21 -4.59 15.86
CA GLU A 322 -8.19 -5.53 16.41
C GLU A 322 -9.62 -5.04 16.07
N PRO A 323 -10.44 -5.83 15.48
CA PRO A 323 -10.41 -7.29 15.22
C PRO A 323 -10.08 -7.65 13.76
N TYR A 324 -9.02 -7.18 13.22
CA TYR A 324 -8.71 -7.36 11.81
C TYR A 324 -7.82 -8.55 11.52
N GLY A 325 -8.05 -9.17 10.35
CA GLY A 325 -7.21 -10.15 9.70
C GLY A 325 -6.66 -9.62 8.37
N TRP A 326 -6.02 -10.48 7.59
CA TRP A 326 -5.39 -10.13 6.33
C TRP A 326 -5.77 -11.11 5.22
N GLY A 327 -6.21 -10.57 4.09
CA GLY A 327 -6.42 -11.29 2.83
C GLY A 327 -5.26 -11.10 1.85
N TYR A 328 -5.46 -11.36 0.58
CA TYR A 328 -4.42 -11.16 -0.42
C TYR A 328 -4.30 -9.67 -0.80
N GLY A 329 -3.57 -8.92 0.04
CA GLY A 329 -3.33 -7.49 -0.14
C GLY A 329 -4.36 -6.56 0.51
N PHE A 330 -5.25 -7.09 1.35
CA PHE A 330 -6.31 -6.34 2.02
C PHE A 330 -6.35 -6.64 3.52
N ARG A 331 -6.56 -5.61 4.33
CA ARG A 331 -7.03 -5.77 5.70
C ARG A 331 -8.50 -6.19 5.66
N VAL A 332 -8.89 -7.13 6.50
CA VAL A 332 -10.27 -7.69 6.55
C VAL A 332 -10.82 -7.60 7.97
N ASN A 333 -12.01 -7.06 8.14
CA ASN A 333 -12.68 -7.01 9.44
C ASN A 333 -13.25 -8.38 9.82
N LEU A 334 -12.96 -8.87 11.02
CA LEU A 334 -13.30 -10.22 11.47
C LEU A 334 -14.57 -10.29 12.32
N GLN A 335 -15.08 -9.15 12.80
CA GLN A 335 -16.26 -9.12 13.68
C GLN A 335 -17.07 -7.84 13.49
N ASN A 336 -18.35 -7.89 13.86
CA ASN A 336 -19.21 -6.72 13.86
C ASN A 336 -18.89 -5.81 15.05
N SER A 337 -18.99 -4.52 14.84
CA SER A 337 -18.96 -3.47 15.86
C SER A 337 -20.04 -2.43 15.61
N ASN A 338 -20.10 -1.38 16.41
CA ASN A 338 -21.02 -0.26 16.16
C ASN A 338 -20.68 0.54 14.90
N PHE A 339 -19.46 0.37 14.35
CA PHE A 339 -18.95 1.19 13.24
C PHE A 339 -18.51 0.36 12.04
N ASN A 340 -18.27 -0.94 12.21
CA ASN A 340 -17.68 -1.79 11.20
C ASN A 340 -18.45 -3.10 11.08
N ASN A 341 -18.66 -3.56 9.86
CA ASN A 341 -19.27 -4.85 9.58
C ASN A 341 -18.19 -5.94 9.39
N LYS A 342 -18.49 -7.14 9.87
CA LYS A 342 -17.67 -8.30 9.55
C LYS A 342 -17.64 -8.54 8.05
N GLY A 343 -16.45 -8.70 7.50
CA GLY A 343 -16.24 -8.91 6.07
C GLY A 343 -15.90 -7.63 5.31
N GLU A 344 -16.06 -6.43 5.93
CA GLU A 344 -15.52 -5.22 5.30
C GLU A 344 -14.02 -5.35 5.12
N PHE A 345 -13.49 -4.80 4.02
CA PHE A 345 -12.08 -4.85 3.72
C PHE A 345 -11.60 -3.53 3.12
N GLY A 346 -10.31 -3.29 3.21
CA GLY A 346 -9.71 -2.05 2.72
C GLY A 346 -8.24 -1.94 3.07
N TRP A 347 -7.69 -0.77 2.85
CA TRP A 347 -6.35 -0.40 3.30
C TRP A 347 -6.17 1.12 3.29
N GLY A 348 -5.04 1.58 3.81
CA GLY A 348 -4.71 3.01 3.89
C GLY A 348 -3.33 3.35 3.36
N GLY A 349 -3.12 4.61 3.06
CA GLY A 349 -1.83 5.20 2.70
C GLY A 349 -1.25 6.05 3.83
N ALA A 350 0.07 6.16 3.90
CA ALA A 350 0.81 6.85 4.95
C ALA A 350 0.45 8.34 5.13
N ALA A 351 -0.15 8.97 4.11
CA ALA A 351 -0.63 10.36 4.18
C ALA A 351 -2.13 10.47 4.49
N ASN A 352 -2.68 9.52 5.25
CA ASN A 352 -4.11 9.47 5.62
C ASN A 352 -5.06 9.37 4.41
N THR A 353 -4.63 8.74 3.34
CA THR A 353 -5.52 8.26 2.29
C THR A 353 -6.09 6.90 2.72
N TYR A 354 -7.35 6.63 2.41
CA TYR A 354 -8.01 5.41 2.88
C TYR A 354 -9.14 4.98 1.94
N PHE A 355 -9.35 3.69 1.80
CA PHE A 355 -10.54 3.13 1.19
C PHE A 355 -11.09 1.96 2.01
N LEU A 356 -12.39 1.79 1.92
CA LEU A 356 -13.14 0.71 2.54
C LEU A 356 -14.20 0.20 1.57
N VAL A 357 -14.37 -1.10 1.51
CA VAL A 357 -15.46 -1.77 0.84
C VAL A 357 -16.21 -2.60 1.88
N ASP A 358 -17.50 -2.39 1.98
CA ASP A 358 -18.44 -3.14 2.82
C ASP A 358 -19.35 -3.92 1.86
N PRO A 359 -19.13 -5.25 1.70
CA PRO A 359 -19.81 -6.06 0.70
C PRO A 359 -21.31 -6.23 0.95
#